data_dd06376713a0162ebfe0f65e7672a8a5
#
_entry.id   dd06376713a0162ebfe0f65e7672a8a5
#
_cell.length_a   1.000
_cell.length_b   1.000
_cell.length_c   1.000
_cell.angle_alpha   90.00
_cell.angle_beta   90.00
_cell.angle_gamma   90.00
#
_symmetry.space_group_name_H-M   'P 1'
#
loop_
_entity.id
_entity.type
_entity.pdbx_description
1 polymer ?
#
loop_
_entity_poly.entity_id
_entity_poly.type
_entity_poly.pdbx_seq_one_letter_code
_entity_poly.pdbx_strand_id
1 'polypeptide(L)'
;MRSQPSPYFVGPPDRRAPWKKTAGRRARWLRKFVLFVVACIATYGLEHMAIHYLAHSEGAAATLSQSLFGGRELYRSAVAAWPRRLVPRYTALVYIDPQADPTADGLAGNICEQRDYLAQLLPAIVERQPALIVIDRSFSRAPCRSNDPTPRLQAAIAQASARLPVVLGLYIEKEEAGGSEAGVPVRSVLKTMALPVAPLLREGIMNLDTDTTRIALGWTVRREEGGAPAWVDGLALAAAGAYDPLLFEKYPRLRALVAARSNPYMSLIEPRDLVVFQGGDLLCALAAPTARMQPPCAERRVSAVDVDYLRGRIVIVGERSPTLDRHRSVIGEGGDVQGMDLQANALEALLDQRYFAPVPTWINYLVGFLFFVAIEAALVSAGGVVRTLLWIAAAAAVTFLLMSLTVRYLGFYVNPVTVSLPVLIVKLLGWFGELTYSFVGGGHHEA
;
A
#
# COMPACT_ATOMS: atom_id res chain seq x y z
N MET A 1 -46.79 39.33 72.75
CA MET A 1 -47.12 39.62 71.34
C MET A 1 -46.23 38.80 70.44
N ARG A 2 -46.73 37.69 69.85
CA ARG A 2 -46.00 36.86 68.93
C ARG A 2 -46.36 37.30 67.53
N SER A 3 -45.34 37.72 66.71
CA SER A 3 -45.50 38.10 65.32
C SER A 3 -45.60 36.79 64.49
N GLN A 4 -46.66 36.61 63.73
CA GLN A 4 -46.86 35.56 62.77
C GLN A 4 -45.96 35.78 61.52
N PRO A 5 -45.34 34.76 60.96
CA PRO A 5 -44.61 34.90 59.68
C PRO A 5 -45.59 34.95 58.48
N SER A 6 -45.29 35.85 57.57
CA SER A 6 -45.97 36.11 56.30
C SER A 6 -46.00 34.88 55.40
N PRO A 7 -47.10 34.56 54.68
CA PRO A 7 -47.17 33.48 53.78
C PRO A 7 -46.29 33.69 52.50
N TYR A 8 -45.39 32.81 52.24
CA TYR A 8 -44.54 32.81 51.03
C TYR A 8 -45.41 32.82 49.75
N PHE A 9 -45.25 33.87 48.98
CA PHE A 9 -45.82 33.99 47.64
C PHE A 9 -45.01 32.97 46.75
N VAL A 10 -45.55 31.77 46.51
CA VAL A 10 -45.05 30.88 45.51
C VAL A 10 -45.52 31.39 44.16
N GLY A 11 -44.63 32.06 43.47
CA GLY A 11 -44.87 32.48 42.08
C GLY A 11 -45.24 31.29 41.18
N PRO A 12 -46.12 31.53 40.18
CA PRO A 12 -46.56 30.43 39.33
C PRO A 12 -45.36 29.76 38.66
N PRO A 13 -45.33 28.43 38.56
CA PRO A 13 -44.23 27.68 37.92
C PRO A 13 -44.07 28.19 36.48
N ASP A 14 -42.85 28.57 36.14
CA ASP A 14 -42.47 29.07 34.83
C ASP A 14 -42.80 28.02 33.76
N ARG A 15 -44.03 28.04 33.23
CA ARG A 15 -44.51 27.22 32.13
C ARG A 15 -43.89 27.69 30.82
N ARG A 16 -42.58 27.70 30.72
CA ARG A 16 -41.93 27.82 29.39
C ARG A 16 -42.32 26.61 28.59
N ALA A 17 -43.11 26.86 27.57
CA ALA A 17 -43.69 25.81 26.73
C ALA A 17 -42.61 24.83 26.26
N PRO A 18 -42.81 23.49 26.41
CA PRO A 18 -41.80 22.46 26.12
C PRO A 18 -41.25 22.53 24.69
N TRP A 19 -41.99 23.13 23.74
CA TRP A 19 -41.55 23.30 22.35
C TRP A 19 -40.39 24.32 22.18
N LYS A 20 -40.24 25.33 23.04
CA LYS A 20 -39.09 26.24 22.97
C LYS A 20 -37.79 25.57 23.36
N LYS A 21 -37.82 24.61 24.28
CA LYS A 21 -36.63 23.81 24.64
C LYS A 21 -36.23 22.82 23.51
N THR A 22 -37.20 22.25 22.79
CA THR A 22 -36.94 21.36 21.67
C THR A 22 -36.44 22.08 20.44
N ALA A 23 -36.93 23.27 20.12
CA ALA A 23 -36.46 24.09 19.02
C ALA A 23 -34.98 24.48 19.18
N GLY A 24 -34.58 24.92 20.38
CA GLY A 24 -33.19 25.24 20.68
C GLY A 24 -32.23 24.00 20.61
N ARG A 25 -32.73 22.80 20.94
CA ARG A 25 -31.96 21.57 20.79
C ARG A 25 -31.77 21.21 19.34
N ARG A 26 -32.81 21.29 18.50
CA ARG A 26 -32.72 21.02 17.04
C ARG A 26 -31.78 22.01 16.36
N ALA A 27 -31.81 23.27 16.64
CA ALA A 27 -30.92 24.28 16.07
C ALA A 27 -29.44 24.01 16.43
N ARG A 28 -29.16 23.58 17.66
CA ARG A 28 -27.81 23.20 18.08
C ARG A 28 -27.30 21.94 17.34
N TRP A 29 -28.14 20.94 17.19
CA TRP A 29 -27.80 19.74 16.43
C TRP A 29 -27.56 20.03 14.93
N LEU A 30 -28.42 20.88 14.33
CA LEU A 30 -28.26 21.31 12.95
C LEU A 30 -26.92 22.03 12.74
N ARG A 31 -26.57 22.96 13.64
CA ARG A 31 -25.26 23.63 13.58
C ARG A 31 -24.09 22.66 13.68
N LYS A 32 -24.13 21.70 14.59
CA LYS A 32 -23.10 20.70 14.76
C LYS A 32 -23.01 19.78 13.51
N PHE A 33 -24.14 19.40 12.94
CA PHE A 33 -24.18 18.64 11.71
C PHE A 33 -23.56 19.40 10.53
N VAL A 34 -23.91 20.66 10.35
CA VAL A 34 -23.30 21.51 9.30
C VAL A 34 -21.81 21.63 9.50
N LEU A 35 -21.33 21.85 10.73
CA LEU A 35 -19.91 21.89 11.04
C LEU A 35 -19.22 20.55 10.73
N PHE A 36 -19.87 19.43 11.01
CA PHE A 36 -19.34 18.13 10.67
C PHE A 36 -19.23 17.92 9.16
N VAL A 37 -20.25 18.32 8.38
CA VAL A 37 -20.20 18.25 6.91
C VAL A 37 -19.06 19.12 6.35
N VAL A 38 -18.90 20.34 6.85
CA VAL A 38 -17.79 21.24 6.48
C VAL A 38 -16.44 20.60 6.83
N ALA A 39 -16.33 19.99 8.01
CA ALA A 39 -15.11 19.28 8.41
C ALA A 39 -14.82 18.06 7.51
N CYS A 40 -15.84 17.32 7.06
CA CYS A 40 -15.68 16.23 6.09
C CYS A 40 -15.15 16.75 4.75
N ILE A 41 -15.70 17.86 4.25
CA ILE A 41 -15.23 18.49 3.00
C ILE A 41 -13.78 18.97 3.16
N ALA A 42 -13.45 19.60 4.27
CA ALA A 42 -12.09 20.04 4.57
C ALA A 42 -11.12 18.84 4.67
N THR A 43 -11.52 17.76 5.34
CA THR A 43 -10.73 16.52 5.44
C THR A 43 -10.48 15.92 4.07
N TYR A 44 -11.52 15.84 3.24
CA TYR A 44 -11.38 15.34 1.86
C TYR A 44 -10.44 16.22 1.04
N GLY A 45 -10.55 17.54 1.13
CA GLY A 45 -9.63 18.47 0.47
C GLY A 45 -8.19 18.32 0.95
N LEU A 46 -7.97 18.17 2.25
CA LEU A 46 -6.66 17.94 2.84
C LEU A 46 -6.06 16.58 2.41
N GLU A 47 -6.87 15.53 2.43
CA GLU A 47 -6.46 14.20 1.96
C GLU A 47 -6.06 14.22 0.49
N HIS A 48 -6.88 14.85 -0.35
CA HIS A 48 -6.60 15.01 -1.78
C HIS A 48 -5.32 15.82 -2.03
N MET A 49 -5.16 16.95 -1.33
CA MET A 49 -3.97 17.78 -1.41
C MET A 49 -2.72 17.05 -0.90
N ALA A 50 -2.83 16.30 0.19
CA ALA A 50 -1.74 15.51 0.74
C ALA A 50 -1.29 14.41 -0.23
N ILE A 51 -2.23 13.69 -0.85
CA ILE A 51 -1.93 12.63 -1.80
C ILE A 51 -1.30 13.19 -3.10
N HIS A 52 -1.85 14.29 -3.65
CA HIS A 52 -1.42 14.81 -4.95
C HIS A 52 -0.21 15.74 -4.89
N TYR A 53 -0.07 16.54 -3.83
CA TYR A 53 0.99 17.57 -3.76
C TYR A 53 2.10 17.22 -2.78
N LEU A 54 1.76 16.70 -1.59
CA LEU A 54 2.75 16.45 -0.55
C LEU A 54 3.41 15.08 -0.68
N ALA A 55 2.73 14.08 -1.25
CA ALA A 55 3.32 12.76 -1.46
C ALA A 55 4.47 12.78 -2.50
N HIS A 56 4.49 13.77 -3.38
CA HIS A 56 5.53 13.95 -4.39
C HIS A 56 6.63 14.93 -3.93
N SER A 57 6.47 15.57 -2.78
CA SER A 57 7.52 16.41 -2.20
C SER A 57 8.52 15.57 -1.42
N GLU A 58 9.82 15.90 -1.54
CA GLU A 58 10.86 15.29 -0.72
C GLU A 58 10.83 15.92 0.69
N GLY A 59 10.87 15.08 1.73
CA GLY A 59 11.06 15.53 3.11
C GLY A 59 9.97 15.18 4.12
N ALA A 60 10.01 15.86 5.28
CA ALA A 60 9.15 15.59 6.43
C ALA A 60 7.65 15.75 6.14
N ALA A 61 7.27 16.69 5.25
CA ALA A 61 5.87 16.90 4.85
C ALA A 61 5.28 15.71 4.11
N ALA A 62 6.04 15.09 3.19
CA ALA A 62 5.65 13.87 2.49
C ALA A 62 5.47 12.70 3.46
N THR A 63 6.42 12.57 4.40
CA THR A 63 6.35 11.52 5.44
C THR A 63 5.12 11.68 6.32
N LEU A 64 4.84 12.90 6.78
CA LEU A 64 3.68 13.21 7.61
C LEU A 64 2.37 12.94 6.86
N SER A 65 2.27 13.39 5.60
CA SER A 65 1.07 13.18 4.78
C SER A 65 0.81 11.69 4.52
N GLN A 66 1.85 10.93 4.19
CA GLN A 66 1.75 9.49 3.98
C GLN A 66 1.42 8.72 5.27
N SER A 67 1.97 9.14 6.42
CA SER A 67 1.66 8.53 7.71
C SER A 67 0.24 8.84 8.19
N LEU A 68 -0.22 10.09 8.03
CA LEU A 68 -1.54 10.49 8.48
C LEU A 68 -2.66 10.05 7.54
N PHE A 69 -2.50 10.25 6.24
CA PHE A 69 -3.57 10.01 5.28
C PHE A 69 -3.48 8.64 4.60
N GLY A 70 -2.28 8.07 4.42
CA GLY A 70 -2.11 6.68 3.98
C GLY A 70 -2.51 5.66 5.04
N GLY A 71 -2.71 6.07 6.29
CA GLY A 71 -3.10 5.18 7.39
C GLY A 71 -2.05 4.09 7.70
N ARG A 72 -0.81 4.23 7.23
CA ARG A 72 0.24 3.20 7.26
C ARG A 72 0.51 2.67 8.66
N GLU A 73 0.75 3.55 9.62
CA GLU A 73 1.07 3.15 10.99
C GLU A 73 -0.14 2.52 11.69
N LEU A 74 -1.33 3.04 11.45
CA LEU A 74 -2.57 2.49 11.99
C LEU A 74 -2.92 1.16 11.32
N TYR A 75 -2.67 1.04 10.02
CA TYR A 75 -2.81 -0.20 9.29
C TYR A 75 -1.84 -1.26 9.82
N ARG A 76 -0.55 -0.93 9.99
CA ARG A 76 0.46 -1.80 10.61
C ARG A 76 0.01 -2.25 11.99
N SER A 77 -0.42 -1.33 12.84
CA SER A 77 -0.89 -1.64 14.18
C SER A 77 -2.13 -2.53 14.17
N ALA A 78 -3.07 -2.31 13.26
CA ALA A 78 -4.27 -3.12 13.13
C ALA A 78 -3.98 -4.54 12.62
N VAL A 79 -3.02 -4.67 11.70
CA VAL A 79 -2.62 -5.96 11.14
C VAL A 79 -1.61 -6.68 12.05
N ALA A 80 -0.68 -5.94 12.69
CA ALA A 80 0.33 -6.49 13.61
C ALA A 80 -0.25 -6.87 14.98
N ALA A 81 -1.35 -6.26 15.42
CA ALA A 81 -2.08 -6.69 16.62
C ALA A 81 -2.62 -8.15 16.51
N TRP A 82 -2.42 -8.76 15.36
CA TRP A 82 -2.90 -10.10 15.07
C TRP A 82 -1.75 -11.13 15.06
N PRO A 83 -1.79 -12.21 15.87
CA PRO A 83 -0.63 -13.00 16.25
C PRO A 83 -0.15 -14.03 15.22
N ARG A 84 -0.49 -13.96 13.96
CA ARG A 84 0.06 -14.88 12.96
C ARG A 84 1.20 -14.23 12.21
N ARG A 85 2.43 -14.68 12.51
CA ARG A 85 3.58 -14.45 11.65
C ARG A 85 3.24 -14.95 10.25
N LEU A 86 3.23 -14.02 9.28
CA LEU A 86 3.04 -14.37 7.89
C LEU A 86 4.34 -14.99 7.37
N VAL A 87 4.22 -16.11 6.70
CA VAL A 87 5.36 -16.83 6.10
C VAL A 87 5.11 -16.95 4.61
N PRO A 88 6.10 -16.70 3.75
CA PRO A 88 5.96 -16.88 2.31
C PRO A 88 5.71 -18.36 1.99
N ARG A 89 4.74 -18.59 1.10
CA ARG A 89 4.34 -19.95 0.70
C ARG A 89 4.64 -20.26 -0.75
N TYR A 90 4.63 -19.24 -1.58
CA TYR A 90 4.70 -19.38 -3.04
C TYR A 90 6.00 -18.85 -3.60
N THR A 91 6.61 -17.84 -2.98
CA THR A 91 7.70 -17.08 -3.55
C THR A 91 9.07 -17.46 -3.01
N ALA A 92 10.09 -17.32 -3.86
CA ALA A 92 11.50 -17.26 -3.52
C ALA A 92 12.13 -16.10 -4.30
N LEU A 93 12.96 -15.30 -3.65
CA LEU A 93 13.60 -14.14 -4.24
C LEU A 93 15.04 -14.47 -4.63
N VAL A 94 15.45 -14.08 -5.81
CA VAL A 94 16.84 -14.16 -6.26
C VAL A 94 17.35 -12.76 -6.54
N TYR A 95 18.16 -12.25 -5.63
CA TYR A 95 18.76 -10.95 -5.74
C TYR A 95 20.01 -10.96 -6.62
N ILE A 96 20.08 -10.00 -7.51
CA ILE A 96 21.30 -9.57 -8.17
C ILE A 96 21.81 -8.39 -7.36
N ASP A 97 22.72 -8.63 -6.42
CA ASP A 97 23.28 -7.61 -5.54
C ASP A 97 24.72 -7.31 -5.94
N PRO A 98 24.97 -6.16 -6.64
CA PRO A 98 26.31 -5.81 -7.07
C PRO A 98 27.29 -5.58 -5.92
N GLN A 99 26.82 -5.30 -4.69
CA GLN A 99 27.67 -5.10 -3.54
C GLN A 99 28.01 -6.39 -2.79
N ALA A 100 27.04 -7.31 -2.70
CA ALA A 100 27.21 -8.57 -2.01
C ALA A 100 27.73 -9.70 -2.93
N ASP A 101 27.61 -9.52 -4.24
CA ASP A 101 27.95 -10.51 -5.24
C ASP A 101 29.14 -10.06 -6.11
N PRO A 102 30.38 -10.56 -5.87
CA PRO A 102 31.54 -10.23 -6.67
C PRO A 102 31.39 -10.63 -8.16
N THR A 103 30.52 -11.60 -8.48
CA THR A 103 30.22 -11.94 -9.87
C THR A 103 29.31 -10.95 -10.54
N ALA A 104 28.64 -10.10 -9.74
CA ALA A 104 27.80 -9.01 -10.17
C ALA A 104 28.53 -7.66 -10.09
N ASP A 105 29.81 -7.66 -9.72
CA ASP A 105 30.63 -6.43 -9.67
C ASP A 105 30.69 -5.80 -11.08
N GLY A 106 30.38 -4.51 -11.16
CA GLY A 106 30.25 -3.81 -12.44
C GLY A 106 28.82 -3.81 -13.02
N LEU A 107 27.88 -4.61 -12.51
CA LEU A 107 26.49 -4.60 -13.00
C LEU A 107 25.75 -3.32 -12.69
N ALA A 108 26.13 -2.59 -11.63
CA ALA A 108 25.50 -1.32 -11.25
C ALA A 108 25.58 -0.31 -12.40
N GLY A 109 24.44 -0.02 -13.02
CA GLY A 109 24.32 0.92 -14.14
C GLY A 109 24.73 0.39 -15.51
N ASN A 110 25.31 -0.82 -15.61
CA ASN A 110 25.68 -1.43 -16.89
C ASN A 110 24.62 -2.44 -17.38
N ILE A 111 23.72 -1.94 -18.21
CA ILE A 111 22.63 -2.75 -18.82
C ILE A 111 23.15 -3.99 -19.55
N CYS A 112 24.32 -3.90 -20.18
CA CYS A 112 24.85 -4.99 -20.99
C CYS A 112 25.35 -6.14 -20.14
N GLU A 113 26.08 -5.83 -19.06
CA GLU A 113 26.56 -6.86 -18.13
C GLU A 113 25.38 -7.50 -17.39
N GLN A 114 24.36 -6.72 -17.05
CA GLN A 114 23.13 -7.26 -16.45
C GLN A 114 22.41 -8.24 -17.38
N ARG A 115 22.37 -7.98 -18.69
CA ARG A 115 21.79 -8.90 -19.69
C ARG A 115 22.60 -10.18 -19.77
N ASP A 116 23.93 -10.11 -19.77
CA ASP A 116 24.79 -11.29 -19.83
C ASP A 116 24.66 -12.14 -18.55
N TYR A 117 24.64 -11.48 -17.39
CA TYR A 117 24.44 -12.15 -16.11
C TYR A 117 23.09 -12.88 -16.03
N LEU A 118 22.01 -12.24 -16.43
CA LEU A 118 20.68 -12.85 -16.48
C LEU A 118 20.63 -14.01 -17.51
N ALA A 119 21.32 -13.87 -18.63
CA ALA A 119 21.40 -14.96 -19.62
C ALA A 119 22.06 -16.22 -19.06
N GLN A 120 22.98 -16.08 -18.09
CA GLN A 120 23.60 -17.20 -17.38
C GLN A 120 22.73 -17.71 -16.22
N LEU A 121 22.07 -16.81 -15.48
CA LEU A 121 21.30 -17.14 -14.30
C LEU A 121 19.99 -17.86 -14.63
N LEU A 122 19.29 -17.46 -15.69
CA LEU A 122 18.00 -18.03 -16.06
C LEU A 122 18.03 -19.55 -16.32
N PRO A 123 18.96 -20.10 -17.12
CA PRO A 123 19.08 -21.54 -17.28
C PRO A 123 19.32 -22.28 -15.96
N ALA A 124 20.15 -21.69 -15.08
CA ALA A 124 20.46 -22.26 -13.78
C ALA A 124 19.19 -22.35 -12.88
N ILE A 125 18.33 -21.32 -12.90
CA ILE A 125 17.05 -21.34 -12.19
C ILE A 125 16.10 -22.39 -12.82
N VAL A 126 15.99 -22.45 -14.14
CA VAL A 126 15.10 -23.38 -14.86
C VAL A 126 15.41 -24.82 -14.50
N GLU A 127 16.69 -25.18 -14.32
CA GLU A 127 17.12 -26.54 -13.92
C GLU A 127 16.55 -26.94 -12.54
N ARG A 128 16.21 -25.99 -11.70
CA ARG A 128 15.57 -26.25 -10.39
C ARG A 128 14.06 -26.42 -10.45
N GLN A 129 13.47 -26.39 -11.65
CA GLN A 129 12.06 -26.65 -11.88
C GLN A 129 11.13 -25.75 -11.03
N PRO A 130 11.31 -24.41 -11.04
CA PRO A 130 10.35 -23.53 -10.43
C PRO A 130 9.01 -23.65 -11.15
N ALA A 131 7.93 -23.27 -10.49
CA ALA A 131 6.61 -23.22 -11.12
C ALA A 131 6.46 -22.05 -12.09
N LEU A 132 7.18 -20.95 -11.83
CA LEU A 132 7.12 -19.69 -12.58
C LEU A 132 8.39 -18.88 -12.32
N ILE A 133 8.88 -18.16 -13.32
CA ILE A 133 9.91 -17.13 -13.15
C ILE A 133 9.32 -15.77 -13.42
N VAL A 134 9.54 -14.82 -12.49
CA VAL A 134 9.21 -13.40 -12.62
C VAL A 134 10.53 -12.64 -12.70
N ILE A 135 10.70 -11.83 -13.73
CA ILE A 135 11.87 -10.96 -13.88
C ILE A 135 11.41 -9.53 -13.58
N ASP A 136 11.71 -9.10 -12.37
CA ASP A 136 11.39 -7.75 -11.88
C ASP A 136 12.41 -6.73 -12.38
N ARG A 137 12.48 -6.64 -13.71
CA ARG A 137 13.35 -5.72 -14.42
C ARG A 137 12.82 -5.39 -15.79
N SER A 138 12.97 -4.13 -16.18
CA SER A 138 12.73 -3.69 -17.55
C SER A 138 14.02 -3.67 -18.36
N PHE A 139 13.94 -4.05 -19.62
CA PHE A 139 15.07 -4.06 -20.55
C PHE A 139 14.88 -2.97 -21.60
N SER A 140 15.61 -1.86 -21.48
CA SER A 140 15.55 -0.78 -22.46
C SER A 140 16.08 -1.25 -23.84
N ARG A 141 15.75 -0.49 -24.91
CA ARG A 141 16.29 -0.75 -26.25
C ARG A 141 17.74 -0.27 -26.45
N ALA A 142 18.38 0.25 -25.40
CA ALA A 142 19.72 0.77 -25.51
C ALA A 142 20.67 -0.31 -26.08
N PRO A 143 21.38 -0.03 -27.17
CA PRO A 143 22.31 -0.99 -27.76
C PRO A 143 23.57 -1.12 -26.91
N CYS A 144 24.14 -2.32 -26.87
CA CYS A 144 25.45 -2.56 -26.29
C CYS A 144 26.51 -2.31 -27.35
N ARG A 145 27.57 -1.59 -26.98
CA ARG A 145 28.59 -1.13 -27.95
C ARG A 145 29.49 -2.26 -28.48
N SER A 146 29.73 -3.30 -27.69
CA SER A 146 30.55 -4.45 -28.06
C SER A 146 29.99 -5.70 -27.42
N ASN A 147 30.07 -6.85 -28.13
CA ASN A 147 29.60 -8.15 -27.66
C ASN A 147 28.19 -8.08 -27.03
N ASP A 148 27.21 -7.56 -27.79
CA ASP A 148 25.84 -7.37 -27.31
C ASP A 148 25.26 -8.69 -26.75
N PRO A 149 25.00 -8.79 -25.43
CA PRO A 149 24.46 -10.01 -24.82
C PRO A 149 22.94 -10.14 -25.04
N THR A 150 22.30 -9.19 -25.70
CA THR A 150 20.84 -9.20 -25.92
C THR A 150 20.36 -10.47 -26.61
N PRO A 151 21.02 -11.00 -27.67
CA PRO A 151 20.59 -12.25 -28.30
C PRO A 151 20.69 -13.46 -27.36
N ARG A 152 21.71 -13.50 -26.49
CA ARG A 152 21.85 -14.55 -25.47
C ARG A 152 20.73 -14.50 -24.46
N LEU A 153 20.40 -13.31 -23.94
CA LEU A 153 19.30 -13.12 -23.01
C LEU A 153 17.97 -13.48 -23.65
N GLN A 154 17.73 -13.04 -24.89
CA GLN A 154 16.52 -13.43 -25.65
C GLN A 154 16.41 -14.94 -25.82
N ALA A 155 17.50 -15.61 -26.12
CA ALA A 155 17.55 -17.08 -26.24
C ALA A 155 17.28 -17.75 -24.89
N ALA A 156 17.85 -17.24 -23.78
CA ALA A 156 17.62 -17.77 -22.45
C ALA A 156 16.15 -17.60 -22.02
N ILE A 157 15.55 -16.43 -22.27
CA ILE A 157 14.12 -16.18 -22.03
C ILE A 157 13.25 -17.12 -22.89
N ALA A 158 13.55 -17.27 -24.17
CA ALA A 158 12.81 -18.15 -25.07
C ALA A 158 12.91 -19.62 -24.59
N GLN A 159 14.08 -20.05 -24.19
CA GLN A 159 14.30 -21.42 -23.69
C GLN A 159 13.57 -21.64 -22.35
N ALA A 160 13.60 -20.67 -21.44
CA ALA A 160 12.87 -20.72 -20.18
C ALA A 160 11.36 -20.78 -20.42
N SER A 161 10.83 -19.87 -21.26
CA SER A 161 9.41 -19.78 -21.57
C SER A 161 8.86 -20.90 -22.43
N ALA A 162 9.71 -21.74 -23.03
CA ALA A 162 9.32 -23.00 -23.66
C ALA A 162 9.04 -24.12 -22.63
N ARG A 163 9.55 -24.00 -21.40
CA ARG A 163 9.45 -25.03 -20.36
C ARG A 163 8.49 -24.67 -19.23
N LEU A 164 8.41 -23.39 -18.87
CA LEU A 164 7.61 -22.89 -17.75
C LEU A 164 7.17 -21.45 -18.02
N PRO A 165 6.12 -20.95 -17.32
CA PRO A 165 5.71 -19.57 -17.46
C PRO A 165 6.83 -18.60 -17.04
N VAL A 166 6.99 -17.52 -17.81
CA VAL A 166 7.92 -16.41 -17.52
C VAL A 166 7.14 -15.10 -17.59
N VAL A 167 7.28 -14.25 -16.59
CA VAL A 167 6.67 -12.92 -16.56
C VAL A 167 7.78 -11.88 -16.52
N LEU A 168 7.76 -10.94 -17.47
CA LEU A 168 8.75 -9.87 -17.58
C LEU A 168 8.19 -8.54 -17.12
N GLY A 169 8.99 -7.79 -16.37
CA GLY A 169 8.68 -6.47 -15.91
C GLY A 169 8.70 -5.42 -17.02
N LEU A 170 7.65 -4.63 -17.10
CA LEU A 170 7.57 -3.40 -17.88
C LEU A 170 7.60 -2.21 -16.94
N TYR A 171 8.30 -1.15 -17.35
CA TYR A 171 8.39 0.08 -16.56
C TYR A 171 7.58 1.21 -17.20
N ILE A 172 6.80 1.93 -16.39
CA ILE A 172 6.12 3.15 -16.80
C ILE A 172 7.12 4.30 -16.76
N GLU A 173 7.39 4.91 -17.90
CA GLU A 173 8.36 5.99 -18.02
C GLU A 173 7.78 7.32 -17.52
N LYS A 174 6.58 7.65 -17.96
CA LYS A 174 5.91 8.91 -17.59
C LYS A 174 4.40 8.82 -17.73
N GLU A 175 3.72 9.73 -17.06
CA GLU A 175 2.31 10.00 -17.27
C GLU A 175 2.13 10.93 -18.47
N GLU A 176 1.23 10.62 -19.39
CA GLU A 176 0.97 11.45 -20.55
C GLU A 176 0.20 12.70 -20.15
N ALA A 177 0.74 13.88 -20.46
CA ALA A 177 0.07 15.14 -20.20
C ALA A 177 -1.27 15.23 -20.96
N GLY A 178 -2.38 15.38 -20.25
CA GLY A 178 -3.71 15.44 -20.83
C GLY A 178 -4.26 14.09 -21.34
N GLY A 179 -3.51 13.00 -21.20
CA GLY A 179 -3.97 11.67 -21.55
C GLY A 179 -4.91 11.13 -20.45
N SER A 180 -6.22 11.18 -20.70
CA SER A 180 -7.21 10.54 -19.83
C SER A 180 -8.25 9.83 -20.70
N GLU A 181 -8.43 8.55 -20.44
CA GLU A 181 -9.49 7.75 -21.05
C GLU A 181 -10.50 7.37 -19.96
N ALA A 182 -11.76 7.79 -20.14
CA ALA A 182 -12.82 7.57 -19.14
C ALA A 182 -12.44 8.04 -17.72
N GLY A 183 -11.66 9.13 -17.61
CA GLY A 183 -11.20 9.67 -16.31
C GLY A 183 -10.01 8.93 -15.68
N VAL A 184 -9.41 7.97 -16.38
CA VAL A 184 -8.23 7.24 -15.94
C VAL A 184 -6.98 7.76 -16.65
N PRO A 185 -5.89 8.13 -15.95
CA PRO A 185 -4.69 8.63 -16.58
C PRO A 185 -4.05 7.56 -17.46
N VAL A 186 -3.65 7.97 -18.68
CA VAL A 186 -2.90 7.15 -19.62
C VAL A 186 -1.41 7.39 -19.43
N ARG A 187 -0.62 6.32 -19.42
CA ARG A 187 0.81 6.35 -19.17
C ARG A 187 1.59 5.71 -20.31
N SER A 188 2.78 6.21 -20.59
CA SER A 188 3.68 5.61 -21.57
C SER A 188 4.60 4.58 -20.91
N VAL A 189 4.85 3.49 -21.63
CA VAL A 189 5.78 2.44 -21.17
C VAL A 189 7.13 2.64 -21.83
N LEU A 190 8.19 2.40 -21.06
CA LEU A 190 9.57 2.42 -21.58
C LEU A 190 9.69 1.42 -22.73
N LYS A 191 10.24 1.88 -23.85
CA LYS A 191 10.49 1.01 -25.02
C LYS A 191 11.47 -0.09 -24.65
N THR A 192 11.01 -1.33 -24.68
CA THR A 192 11.81 -2.49 -24.31
C THR A 192 12.51 -3.12 -25.52
N MET A 193 13.53 -3.93 -25.28
CA MET A 193 14.13 -4.78 -26.33
C MET A 193 13.05 -5.70 -26.94
N ALA A 194 13.25 -6.12 -28.18
CA ALA A 194 12.38 -7.10 -28.80
C ALA A 194 12.40 -8.40 -28.00
N LEU A 195 11.23 -8.88 -27.65
CA LEU A 195 11.06 -10.11 -26.88
C LEU A 195 10.76 -11.29 -27.84
N PRO A 196 11.19 -12.50 -27.49
CA PRO A 196 10.82 -13.67 -28.27
C PRO A 196 9.30 -13.91 -28.17
N VAL A 197 8.69 -14.34 -29.26
CA VAL A 197 7.30 -14.78 -29.24
C VAL A 197 7.27 -16.20 -28.64
N ALA A 198 6.72 -16.33 -27.43
CA ALA A 198 6.62 -17.61 -26.76
C ALA A 198 5.28 -17.72 -26.02
N PRO A 199 4.63 -18.90 -26.03
CA PRO A 199 3.26 -19.07 -25.54
C PRO A 199 3.14 -18.87 -24.01
N LEU A 200 4.21 -19.12 -23.26
CA LEU A 200 4.25 -19.00 -21.81
C LEU A 200 4.94 -17.72 -21.34
N LEU A 201 5.27 -16.79 -22.25
CA LEU A 201 5.82 -15.48 -21.93
C LEU A 201 4.69 -14.47 -21.74
N ARG A 202 4.72 -13.78 -20.62
CA ARG A 202 3.80 -12.69 -20.29
C ARG A 202 4.56 -11.44 -19.86
N GLU A 203 3.89 -10.33 -19.83
CA GLU A 203 4.42 -9.05 -19.36
C GLU A 203 3.54 -8.49 -18.27
N GLY A 204 4.14 -7.77 -17.31
CA GLY A 204 3.43 -7.08 -16.25
C GLY A 204 4.14 -5.78 -15.86
N ILE A 205 3.39 -4.77 -15.45
CA ILE A 205 3.94 -3.48 -15.01
C ILE A 205 4.57 -3.64 -13.63
N MET A 206 5.87 -3.33 -13.52
CA MET A 206 6.63 -3.46 -12.29
C MET A 206 6.46 -2.25 -11.34
N ASN A 207 5.96 -1.13 -11.84
CA ASN A 207 5.72 0.05 -11.01
C ASN A 207 4.76 -0.30 -9.86
N LEU A 208 5.15 0.11 -8.66
CA LEU A 208 4.34 -0.08 -7.45
C LEU A 208 3.27 1.02 -7.33
N ASP A 209 2.26 0.79 -6.50
CA ASP A 209 1.36 1.85 -6.08
C ASP A 209 2.13 2.90 -5.25
N THR A 210 1.70 4.15 -5.28
CA THR A 210 2.25 5.20 -4.42
C THR A 210 2.11 4.87 -2.93
N ASP A 211 1.07 4.12 -2.59
CA ASP A 211 0.90 3.52 -1.27
C ASP A 211 1.41 2.06 -1.30
N THR A 212 2.59 1.82 -0.74
CA THR A 212 3.24 0.51 -0.69
C THR A 212 2.48 -0.56 0.12
N THR A 213 1.40 -0.19 0.79
CA THR A 213 0.48 -1.15 1.43
C THR A 213 -0.60 -1.67 0.46
N ARG A 214 -0.62 -1.15 -0.78
CA ARG A 214 -1.58 -1.54 -1.82
C ARG A 214 -0.93 -2.40 -2.90
N ILE A 215 -1.72 -3.29 -3.47
CA ILE A 215 -1.33 -4.06 -4.65
C ILE A 215 -1.67 -3.22 -5.88
N ALA A 216 -0.66 -2.93 -6.69
CA ALA A 216 -0.86 -2.34 -8.00
C ALA A 216 -1.41 -3.42 -8.95
N LEU A 217 -2.72 -3.43 -9.18
CA LEU A 217 -3.35 -4.43 -10.03
C LEU A 217 -3.05 -4.22 -11.51
N GLY A 218 -2.77 -2.99 -11.94
CA GLY A 218 -2.39 -2.67 -13.31
C GLY A 218 -2.63 -1.20 -13.65
N TRP A 219 -2.32 -0.85 -14.88
CA TRP A 219 -2.43 0.51 -15.40
C TRP A 219 -2.97 0.55 -16.82
N THR A 220 -3.62 1.66 -17.16
CA THR A 220 -3.92 1.98 -18.56
C THR A 220 -2.67 2.58 -19.18
N VAL A 221 -2.09 1.89 -20.15
CA VAL A 221 -0.83 2.28 -20.78
C VAL A 221 -0.96 2.34 -22.32
N ARG A 222 -0.14 3.20 -22.92
CA ARG A 222 0.06 3.25 -24.37
C ARG A 222 1.46 2.70 -24.66
N ARG A 223 1.54 1.63 -25.44
CA ARG A 223 2.82 0.97 -25.77
C ARG A 223 3.54 1.65 -26.93
N GLU A 224 2.78 2.26 -27.86
CA GLU A 224 3.32 2.92 -29.05
C GLU A 224 2.71 4.32 -29.19
N GLU A 225 3.48 5.28 -29.70
CA GLU A 225 2.98 6.61 -29.99
C GLU A 225 1.81 6.52 -30.99
N GLY A 226 0.68 7.10 -30.65
CA GLY A 226 -0.56 7.03 -31.44
C GLY A 226 -1.34 5.72 -31.32
N GLY A 227 -0.84 4.71 -30.61
CA GLY A 227 -1.58 3.48 -30.32
C GLY A 227 -2.74 3.70 -29.36
N ALA A 228 -3.75 2.81 -29.40
CA ALA A 228 -4.85 2.84 -28.44
C ALA A 228 -4.33 2.48 -27.03
N PRO A 229 -4.79 3.20 -25.98
CA PRO A 229 -4.50 2.83 -24.60
C PRO A 229 -5.10 1.46 -24.29
N ALA A 230 -4.37 0.64 -23.55
CA ALA A 230 -4.82 -0.67 -23.11
C ALA A 230 -4.51 -0.88 -21.62
N TRP A 231 -5.34 -1.65 -20.95
CA TRP A 231 -5.04 -2.11 -19.61
C TRP A 231 -3.94 -3.18 -19.66
N VAL A 232 -2.92 -3.01 -18.81
CA VAL A 232 -1.87 -4.00 -18.60
C VAL A 232 -1.80 -4.31 -17.11
N ASP A 233 -1.80 -5.59 -16.80
CA ASP A 233 -1.74 -6.06 -15.41
C ASP A 233 -0.44 -5.63 -14.73
N GLY A 234 -0.49 -5.40 -13.43
CA GLY A 234 0.69 -5.25 -12.59
C GLY A 234 1.48 -6.55 -12.54
N LEU A 235 2.80 -6.46 -12.29
CA LEU A 235 3.71 -7.61 -12.31
C LEU A 235 3.22 -8.76 -11.41
N ALA A 236 2.80 -8.43 -10.18
CA ALA A 236 2.28 -9.43 -9.24
C ALA A 236 0.98 -10.08 -9.74
N LEU A 237 0.06 -9.32 -10.35
CA LEU A 237 -1.19 -9.87 -10.89
C LEU A 237 -0.94 -10.74 -12.12
N ALA A 238 -0.08 -10.29 -13.04
CA ALA A 238 0.34 -11.06 -14.20
C ALA A 238 0.99 -12.39 -13.80
N ALA A 239 1.83 -12.35 -12.76
CA ALA A 239 2.48 -13.56 -12.21
C ALA A 239 1.45 -14.48 -11.52
N ALA A 240 0.52 -13.94 -10.72
CA ALA A 240 -0.53 -14.75 -10.09
C ALA A 240 -1.42 -15.43 -11.12
N GLY A 241 -1.81 -14.73 -12.20
CA GLY A 241 -2.59 -15.30 -13.30
C GLY A 241 -1.80 -16.27 -14.20
N ALA A 242 -0.46 -16.17 -14.24
CA ALA A 242 0.39 -17.15 -14.92
C ALA A 242 0.57 -18.43 -14.09
N TYR A 243 0.65 -18.29 -12.77
CA TYR A 243 0.75 -19.40 -11.82
C TYR A 243 -0.57 -20.17 -11.68
N ASP A 244 -1.68 -19.45 -11.55
CA ASP A 244 -3.03 -20.02 -11.47
C ASP A 244 -3.93 -19.45 -12.57
N PRO A 245 -4.06 -20.11 -13.71
CA PRO A 245 -4.91 -19.65 -14.81
C PRO A 245 -6.40 -19.50 -14.45
N LEU A 246 -6.85 -20.19 -13.39
CA LEU A 246 -8.23 -20.11 -12.89
C LEU A 246 -8.40 -19.09 -11.76
N LEU A 247 -7.40 -18.22 -11.53
CA LEU A 247 -7.38 -17.23 -10.44
C LEU A 247 -8.68 -16.42 -10.35
N PHE A 248 -9.14 -15.88 -11.48
CA PHE A 248 -10.34 -15.04 -11.52
C PHE A 248 -11.65 -15.84 -11.41
N GLU A 249 -11.64 -17.11 -11.74
CA GLU A 249 -12.79 -17.99 -11.55
C GLU A 249 -12.91 -18.39 -10.08
N LYS A 250 -11.80 -18.74 -9.45
CA LYS A 250 -11.72 -19.08 -8.03
C LYS A 250 -12.04 -17.89 -7.12
N TYR A 251 -11.65 -16.67 -7.55
CA TYR A 251 -11.72 -15.46 -6.73
C TYR A 251 -12.51 -14.34 -7.42
N PRO A 252 -13.86 -14.43 -7.43
CA PRO A 252 -14.74 -13.43 -8.05
C PRO A 252 -14.53 -12.01 -7.51
N ARG A 253 -14.12 -11.90 -6.23
CA ARG A 253 -13.83 -10.62 -5.60
C ARG A 253 -12.60 -9.96 -6.24
N LEU A 254 -11.53 -10.71 -6.51
CA LEU A 254 -10.35 -10.18 -7.21
C LEU A 254 -10.72 -9.71 -8.61
N ARG A 255 -11.51 -10.50 -9.34
CA ARG A 255 -12.02 -10.12 -10.66
C ARG A 255 -12.81 -8.81 -10.62
N ALA A 256 -13.66 -8.62 -9.60
CA ALA A 256 -14.41 -7.38 -9.40
C ALA A 256 -13.49 -6.17 -9.13
N LEU A 257 -12.43 -6.35 -8.33
CA LEU A 257 -11.44 -5.30 -8.06
C LEU A 257 -10.67 -4.90 -9.32
N VAL A 258 -10.24 -5.87 -10.13
CA VAL A 258 -9.56 -5.61 -11.41
C VAL A 258 -10.50 -4.88 -12.37
N ALA A 259 -11.76 -5.34 -12.51
CA ALA A 259 -12.75 -4.68 -13.34
C ALA A 259 -13.04 -3.24 -12.88
N ALA A 260 -13.05 -3.00 -11.57
CA ALA A 260 -13.23 -1.67 -10.99
C ALA A 260 -11.94 -0.83 -10.98
N ARG A 261 -10.80 -1.39 -11.44
CA ARG A 261 -9.47 -0.75 -11.38
C ARG A 261 -9.13 -0.24 -9.98
N SER A 262 -9.49 -1.01 -8.95
CA SER A 262 -9.39 -0.63 -7.54
C SER A 262 -8.29 -1.43 -6.85
N ASN A 263 -7.16 -0.80 -6.59
CA ASN A 263 -6.01 -1.40 -5.94
C ASN A 263 -6.34 -1.74 -4.46
N PRO A 264 -6.33 -3.03 -4.07
CA PRO A 264 -6.62 -3.42 -2.70
C PRO A 264 -5.40 -3.23 -1.79
N TYR A 265 -5.66 -3.10 -0.50
CA TYR A 265 -4.63 -3.21 0.54
C TYR A 265 -4.20 -4.66 0.73
N MET A 266 -2.95 -4.89 1.14
CA MET A 266 -2.40 -6.23 1.37
C MET A 266 -1.80 -6.37 2.77
N SER A 267 -1.83 -7.58 3.31
CA SER A 267 -1.02 -7.93 4.49
C SER A 267 0.42 -8.16 4.05
N LEU A 268 1.36 -7.53 4.75
CA LEU A 268 2.78 -7.54 4.41
C LEU A 268 3.54 -8.58 5.25
N ILE A 269 4.43 -9.31 4.57
CA ILE A 269 5.43 -10.19 5.18
C ILE A 269 6.69 -9.35 5.44
N GLU A 270 7.28 -9.47 6.61
CA GLU A 270 8.54 -8.77 6.90
C GLU A 270 9.65 -9.23 5.95
N PRO A 271 10.51 -8.33 5.43
CA PRO A 271 11.57 -8.71 4.49
C PRO A 271 12.49 -9.82 5.00
N ARG A 272 12.77 -9.84 6.31
CA ARG A 272 13.57 -10.90 6.96
C ARG A 272 12.92 -12.29 6.96
N ASP A 273 11.61 -12.36 6.71
CA ASP A 273 10.86 -13.61 6.67
C ASP A 273 10.72 -14.13 5.22
N LEU A 274 11.07 -13.31 4.21
CA LEU A 274 11.13 -13.71 2.82
C LEU A 274 12.34 -14.64 2.59
N VAL A 275 12.16 -15.61 1.72
CA VAL A 275 13.25 -16.54 1.35
C VAL A 275 14.06 -15.92 0.23
N VAL A 276 15.31 -15.60 0.51
CA VAL A 276 16.19 -14.84 -0.37
C VAL A 276 17.43 -15.65 -0.72
N PHE A 277 17.77 -15.65 -2.00
CA PHE A 277 19.02 -16.21 -2.57
C PHE A 277 19.81 -15.09 -3.24
N GLN A 278 21.13 -15.18 -3.17
CA GLN A 278 21.99 -14.36 -4.01
C GLN A 278 22.21 -15.07 -5.35
N GLY A 279 22.11 -14.33 -6.45
CA GLY A 279 22.27 -14.91 -7.79
C GLY A 279 23.61 -15.59 -8.01
N GLY A 280 24.70 -14.99 -7.50
CA GLY A 280 26.02 -15.57 -7.57
C GLY A 280 26.17 -16.85 -6.75
N ASP A 281 25.49 -16.96 -5.60
CA ASP A 281 25.50 -18.20 -4.82
C ASP A 281 24.80 -19.33 -5.57
N LEU A 282 23.71 -19.00 -6.28
CA LEU A 282 23.04 -19.98 -7.15
C LEU A 282 23.93 -20.41 -8.32
N LEU A 283 24.57 -19.45 -8.99
CA LEU A 283 25.50 -19.77 -10.08
C LEU A 283 26.64 -20.68 -9.60
N CYS A 284 27.22 -20.38 -8.43
CA CYS A 284 28.28 -21.19 -7.83
C CYS A 284 27.78 -22.56 -7.35
N ALA A 285 26.59 -22.64 -6.75
CA ALA A 285 25.99 -23.89 -6.31
C ALA A 285 25.72 -24.86 -7.48
N LEU A 286 25.45 -24.29 -8.67
CA LEU A 286 25.10 -25.03 -9.87
C LEU A 286 26.32 -25.27 -10.83
N ALA A 287 27.42 -24.57 -10.55
CA ALA A 287 28.64 -24.75 -11.34
C ALA A 287 29.21 -26.17 -11.22
N ALA A 288 29.94 -26.63 -12.27
CA ALA A 288 30.65 -27.90 -12.22
C ALA A 288 31.63 -27.94 -11.03
N PRO A 289 31.92 -29.12 -10.46
CA PRO A 289 32.80 -29.26 -9.29
C PRO A 289 34.15 -28.55 -9.44
N THR A 290 34.75 -28.59 -10.61
CA THR A 290 36.00 -27.91 -10.92
C THR A 290 35.87 -26.37 -10.90
N ALA A 291 34.77 -25.84 -11.36
CA ALA A 291 34.50 -24.40 -11.36
C ALA A 291 34.15 -23.89 -9.95
N ARG A 292 33.58 -24.74 -9.09
CA ARG A 292 33.30 -24.39 -7.68
C ARG A 292 34.57 -24.18 -6.86
N MET A 293 35.71 -24.76 -7.27
CA MET A 293 37.00 -24.60 -6.61
C MET A 293 37.78 -23.38 -7.10
N GLN A 294 37.26 -22.65 -8.08
CA GLN A 294 37.89 -21.44 -8.62
C GLN A 294 37.20 -20.16 -8.09
N PRO A 295 37.94 -19.07 -7.90
CA PRO A 295 37.35 -17.76 -7.64
C PRO A 295 36.36 -17.39 -8.75
N PRO A 296 35.20 -16.76 -8.44
CA PRO A 296 34.78 -16.28 -7.10
C PRO A 296 34.07 -17.34 -6.25
N CYS A 297 33.80 -18.54 -6.76
CA CYS A 297 32.99 -19.54 -6.04
C CYS A 297 33.73 -20.17 -4.85
N ALA A 298 35.06 -20.36 -4.96
CA ALA A 298 35.87 -20.92 -3.87
C ALA A 298 35.88 -20.11 -2.58
N GLU A 299 35.74 -18.78 -2.70
CA GLU A 299 35.73 -17.85 -1.58
C GLU A 299 34.34 -17.73 -0.93
N ARG A 300 33.29 -18.19 -1.60
CA ARG A 300 31.94 -18.20 -1.09
C ARG A 300 31.79 -19.42 -0.17
N ARG A 301 31.48 -19.19 1.09
CA ARG A 301 30.90 -20.22 1.93
C ARG A 301 29.48 -20.50 1.38
N VAL A 302 29.42 -21.26 0.30
CA VAL A 302 28.17 -21.88 -0.14
C VAL A 302 27.84 -22.94 0.93
N SER A 303 27.43 -22.46 2.12
CA SER A 303 26.67 -23.30 3.06
C SER A 303 25.50 -23.78 2.21
N ALA A 304 25.30 -25.09 2.15
CA ALA A 304 24.31 -25.74 1.30
C ALA A 304 23.04 -24.88 1.18
N VAL A 305 23.08 -23.95 0.22
CA VAL A 305 21.90 -23.18 -0.16
C VAL A 305 20.95 -24.25 -0.60
N ASP A 306 19.86 -24.41 0.10
CA ASP A 306 18.86 -25.41 -0.25
C ASP A 306 18.20 -24.96 -1.57
N VAL A 307 18.98 -25.11 -2.65
CA VAL A 307 18.52 -24.75 -4.01
C VAL A 307 17.28 -25.54 -4.41
N ASP A 308 17.00 -26.64 -3.72
CA ASP A 308 15.79 -27.42 -3.91
C ASP A 308 14.54 -26.65 -3.41
N TYR A 309 14.73 -25.62 -2.58
CA TYR A 309 13.65 -24.73 -2.17
C TYR A 309 13.01 -24.00 -3.37
N LEU A 310 13.73 -23.79 -4.47
CA LEU A 310 13.19 -23.15 -5.68
C LEU A 310 12.17 -24.04 -6.40
N ARG A 311 12.20 -25.36 -6.16
CA ARG A 311 11.32 -26.31 -6.85
C ARG A 311 9.84 -26.04 -6.55
N GLY A 312 9.05 -25.86 -7.61
CA GLY A 312 7.63 -25.58 -7.51
C GLY A 312 7.29 -24.21 -6.96
N ARG A 313 8.29 -23.34 -6.72
CA ARG A 313 8.08 -21.96 -6.25
C ARG A 313 8.00 -20.98 -7.42
N ILE A 314 7.44 -19.82 -7.14
CA ILE A 314 7.53 -18.66 -8.02
C ILE A 314 8.84 -17.96 -7.68
N VAL A 315 9.77 -17.96 -8.61
CA VAL A 315 11.08 -17.33 -8.42
C VAL A 315 11.04 -15.93 -9.00
N ILE A 316 11.22 -14.94 -8.14
CA ILE A 316 11.30 -13.53 -8.53
C ILE A 316 12.78 -13.16 -8.60
N VAL A 317 13.21 -12.71 -9.77
CA VAL A 317 14.60 -12.29 -10.03
C VAL A 317 14.64 -10.80 -10.23
N GLY A 318 15.47 -10.10 -9.49
CA GLY A 318 15.61 -8.65 -9.61
C GLY A 318 16.87 -8.12 -8.95
N GLU A 319 17.11 -6.82 -9.11
CA GLU A 319 18.29 -6.16 -8.55
C GLU A 319 18.01 -5.69 -7.12
N ARG A 320 18.99 -5.88 -6.26
CA ARG A 320 19.05 -5.21 -4.97
C ARG A 320 19.96 -3.99 -5.09
N SER A 321 19.37 -2.82 -4.99
CA SER A 321 20.14 -1.57 -5.03
C SER A 321 20.09 -0.87 -3.68
N PRO A 322 21.21 -0.38 -3.16
CA PRO A 322 21.24 0.41 -1.93
C PRO A 322 20.61 1.79 -2.09
N THR A 323 20.51 2.29 -3.32
CA THR A 323 20.07 3.66 -3.63
C THR A 323 18.89 3.75 -4.59
N LEU A 324 18.73 2.73 -5.45
CA LEU A 324 17.66 2.66 -6.42
C LEU A 324 16.60 1.66 -5.95
N ASP A 325 15.35 1.83 -6.38
CA ASP A 325 14.23 0.93 -6.09
C ASP A 325 13.97 0.71 -4.59
N ARG A 326 14.26 1.73 -3.77
CA ARG A 326 13.91 1.73 -2.35
C ARG A 326 12.62 2.48 -2.12
N HIS A 327 11.71 1.82 -1.44
CA HIS A 327 10.38 2.34 -1.16
C HIS A 327 10.17 2.44 0.35
N ARG A 328 9.64 3.57 0.80
CA ARG A 328 9.17 3.67 2.18
C ARG A 328 7.98 2.75 2.38
N SER A 329 8.08 1.88 3.36
CA SER A 329 7.03 0.93 3.71
C SER A 329 6.81 0.91 5.23
N VAL A 330 5.70 0.34 5.65
CA VAL A 330 5.38 0.08 7.07
C VAL A 330 6.17 -1.09 7.64
N ILE A 331 6.90 -1.83 6.80
CA ILE A 331 7.74 -2.96 7.16
C ILE A 331 9.21 -2.67 6.83
N GLY A 332 10.10 -3.49 7.36
CA GLY A 332 11.54 -3.37 7.14
C GLY A 332 12.25 -2.47 8.14
N GLU A 333 13.55 -2.66 8.26
CA GLU A 333 14.40 -1.85 9.11
C GLU A 333 14.52 -0.44 8.55
N GLY A 334 14.24 0.57 9.38
CA GLY A 334 14.23 1.96 8.96
C GLY A 334 13.05 2.35 8.03
N GLY A 335 12.12 1.43 7.77
CA GLY A 335 10.97 1.68 6.89
C GLY A 335 11.29 1.64 5.40
N ASP A 336 12.51 1.25 5.01
CA ASP A 336 12.92 1.10 3.62
C ASP A 336 12.92 -0.37 3.17
N VAL A 337 12.25 -0.64 2.05
CA VAL A 337 12.07 -1.98 1.49
C VAL A 337 12.37 -1.93 -0.01
N GLN A 338 12.96 -2.98 -0.55
CA GLN A 338 13.19 -3.09 -2.00
C GLN A 338 11.86 -3.32 -2.75
N GLY A 339 11.76 -2.79 -3.97
CA GLY A 339 10.57 -2.97 -4.79
C GLY A 339 10.24 -4.45 -5.01
N MET A 340 11.24 -5.29 -5.20
CA MET A 340 11.07 -6.73 -5.37
C MET A 340 10.44 -7.41 -4.14
N ASP A 341 10.76 -6.97 -2.90
CA ASP A 341 10.12 -7.47 -1.68
C ASP A 341 8.62 -7.13 -1.66
N LEU A 342 8.27 -5.95 -2.16
CA LEU A 342 6.88 -5.50 -2.27
C LEU A 342 6.13 -6.27 -3.36
N GLN A 343 6.77 -6.57 -4.48
CA GLN A 343 6.19 -7.43 -5.53
C GLN A 343 5.95 -8.85 -5.01
N ALA A 344 6.90 -9.41 -4.24
CA ALA A 344 6.71 -10.71 -3.60
C ALA A 344 5.53 -10.70 -2.61
N ASN A 345 5.44 -9.65 -1.79
CA ASN A 345 4.32 -9.46 -0.86
C ASN A 345 2.98 -9.37 -1.59
N ALA A 346 2.92 -8.61 -2.69
CA ALA A 346 1.71 -8.47 -3.49
C ALA A 346 1.28 -9.84 -4.07
N LEU A 347 2.24 -10.59 -4.60
CA LEU A 347 1.99 -11.92 -5.18
C LEU A 347 1.52 -12.92 -4.13
N GLU A 348 2.20 -13.00 -2.98
CA GLU A 348 1.78 -13.82 -1.84
C GLU A 348 0.38 -13.46 -1.35
N ALA A 349 0.08 -12.16 -1.26
CA ALA A 349 -1.22 -11.67 -0.83
C ALA A 349 -2.34 -12.02 -1.83
N LEU A 350 -2.07 -11.96 -3.15
CA LEU A 350 -3.02 -12.34 -4.18
C LEU A 350 -3.35 -13.83 -4.13
N LEU A 351 -2.33 -14.69 -4.01
CA LEU A 351 -2.50 -16.13 -3.99
C LEU A 351 -3.11 -16.67 -2.68
N ASP A 352 -2.75 -16.07 -1.53
CA ASP A 352 -3.33 -16.39 -0.21
C ASP A 352 -4.62 -15.61 0.10
N GLN A 353 -5.10 -14.75 -0.82
CA GLN A 353 -6.26 -13.87 -0.62
C GLN A 353 -6.15 -12.97 0.62
N ARG A 354 -4.93 -12.58 0.97
CA ARG A 354 -4.63 -11.67 2.09
C ARG A 354 -4.67 -10.20 1.64
N TYR A 355 -5.68 -9.85 0.86
CA TYR A 355 -5.93 -8.50 0.40
C TYR A 355 -7.31 -8.01 0.85
N PHE A 356 -7.42 -6.69 1.01
CA PHE A 356 -8.59 -6.03 1.55
C PHE A 356 -9.06 -4.94 0.60
N ALA A 357 -10.34 -4.99 0.21
CA ALA A 357 -10.89 -3.95 -0.65
C ALA A 357 -10.93 -2.61 0.10
N PRO A 358 -10.56 -1.49 -0.54
CA PRO A 358 -10.81 -0.18 0.02
C PRO A 358 -12.32 0.03 0.11
N VAL A 359 -12.77 0.61 1.22
CA VAL A 359 -14.18 1.00 1.35
C VAL A 359 -14.41 2.27 0.54
N PRO A 360 -15.58 2.39 -0.13
CA PRO A 360 -15.96 3.65 -0.75
C PRO A 360 -15.89 4.81 0.26
N THR A 361 -15.39 5.96 -0.18
CA THR A 361 -15.14 7.13 0.68
C THR A 361 -16.37 7.55 1.49
N TRP A 362 -17.58 7.45 0.89
CA TRP A 362 -18.81 7.78 1.57
C TRP A 362 -19.11 6.90 2.79
N ILE A 363 -18.66 5.62 2.78
CA ILE A 363 -18.80 4.71 3.94
C ILE A 363 -17.90 5.18 5.07
N ASN A 364 -16.65 5.61 4.77
CA ASN A 364 -15.76 6.17 5.78
C ASN A 364 -16.41 7.38 6.46
N TYR A 365 -17.03 8.28 5.69
CA TYR A 365 -17.74 9.45 6.27
C TYR A 365 -19.00 9.05 7.03
N LEU A 366 -19.74 8.04 6.58
CA LEU A 366 -20.89 7.52 7.32
C LEU A 366 -20.45 6.94 8.69
N VAL A 367 -19.38 6.14 8.70
CA VAL A 367 -18.81 5.60 9.94
C VAL A 367 -18.32 6.74 10.83
N GLY A 368 -17.65 7.74 10.24
CA GLY A 368 -17.23 8.96 10.94
C GLY A 368 -18.41 9.75 11.55
N PHE A 369 -19.52 9.85 10.84
CA PHE A 369 -20.74 10.48 11.35
C PHE A 369 -21.35 9.71 12.52
N LEU A 370 -21.44 8.38 12.43
CA LEU A 370 -21.93 7.54 13.54
C LEU A 370 -21.01 7.68 14.77
N PHE A 371 -19.71 7.69 14.53
CA PHE A 371 -18.71 7.93 15.58
C PHE A 371 -18.86 9.32 16.23
N PHE A 372 -19.07 10.36 15.41
CA PHE A 372 -19.35 11.72 15.89
C PHE A 372 -20.60 11.75 16.78
N VAL A 373 -21.71 11.12 16.34
CA VAL A 373 -22.96 11.07 17.12
C VAL A 373 -22.74 10.34 18.45
N ALA A 374 -22.01 9.24 18.45
CA ALA A 374 -21.68 8.48 19.65
C ALA A 374 -20.84 9.30 20.64
N ILE A 375 -19.81 10.02 20.16
CA ILE A 375 -19.01 10.91 20.99
C ILE A 375 -19.86 12.04 21.56
N GLU A 376 -20.70 12.69 20.76
CA GLU A 376 -21.58 13.77 21.23
C GLU A 376 -22.54 13.28 22.31
N ALA A 377 -23.14 12.08 22.11
CA ALA A 377 -24.02 11.49 23.11
C ALA A 377 -23.29 11.18 24.44
N ALA A 378 -22.07 10.65 24.33
CA ALA A 378 -21.22 10.35 25.48
C ALA A 378 -20.79 11.62 26.24
N LEU A 379 -20.41 12.69 25.52
CA LEU A 379 -19.97 13.96 26.11
C LEU A 379 -21.11 14.72 26.79
N VAL A 380 -22.33 14.62 26.28
CA VAL A 380 -23.53 15.22 26.95
C VAL A 380 -23.76 14.62 28.34
N SER A 381 -23.38 13.34 28.52
CA SER A 381 -23.52 12.62 29.81
C SER A 381 -22.28 12.74 30.70
N ALA A 382 -21.17 13.31 30.21
CA ALA A 382 -19.91 13.40 30.96
C ALA A 382 -19.82 14.73 31.73
N GLY A 383 -19.74 14.65 33.02
CA GLY A 383 -19.41 15.80 33.92
C GLY A 383 -17.91 15.76 34.25
N GLY A 384 -17.09 16.63 33.62
CA GLY A 384 -15.70 16.85 33.97
C GLY A 384 -14.65 16.35 32.94
N VAL A 385 -13.45 16.99 32.96
CA VAL A 385 -12.39 16.81 31.96
C VAL A 385 -11.88 15.38 31.91
N VAL A 386 -11.64 14.74 33.06
CA VAL A 386 -11.14 13.37 33.14
C VAL A 386 -12.09 12.38 32.46
N ARG A 387 -13.39 12.54 32.70
CA ARG A 387 -14.42 11.69 32.11
C ARG A 387 -14.53 11.89 30.61
N THR A 388 -14.35 13.11 30.13
CA THR A 388 -14.27 13.44 28.70
C THR A 388 -13.08 12.73 28.04
N LEU A 389 -11.88 12.79 28.65
CA LEU A 389 -10.68 12.13 28.13
C LEU A 389 -10.85 10.59 28.10
N LEU A 390 -11.45 10.01 29.13
CA LEU A 390 -11.76 8.57 29.15
C LEU A 390 -12.71 8.15 28.02
N TRP A 391 -13.73 8.97 27.73
CA TRP A 391 -14.66 8.70 26.63
C TRP A 391 -13.98 8.81 25.27
N ILE A 392 -13.08 9.79 25.07
CA ILE A 392 -12.28 9.91 23.84
C ILE A 392 -11.37 8.69 23.65
N ALA A 393 -10.68 8.28 24.72
CA ALA A 393 -9.83 7.10 24.70
C ALA A 393 -10.62 5.81 24.40
N ALA A 394 -11.78 5.64 25.04
CA ALA A 394 -12.68 4.51 24.81
C ALA A 394 -13.19 4.50 23.36
N ALA A 395 -13.60 5.66 22.82
CA ALA A 395 -14.05 5.77 21.44
C ALA A 395 -12.93 5.45 20.44
N ALA A 396 -11.70 5.90 20.68
CA ALA A 396 -10.55 5.56 19.87
C ALA A 396 -10.25 4.05 19.89
N ALA A 397 -10.28 3.43 21.07
CA ALA A 397 -10.08 2.00 21.24
C ALA A 397 -11.16 1.17 20.51
N VAL A 398 -12.44 1.57 20.62
CA VAL A 398 -13.55 0.92 19.92
C VAL A 398 -13.41 1.07 18.41
N THR A 399 -13.01 2.26 17.91
CA THR A 399 -12.77 2.46 16.47
C THR A 399 -11.64 1.57 15.96
N PHE A 400 -10.55 1.49 16.71
CA PHE A 400 -9.42 0.62 16.38
C PHE A 400 -9.84 -0.86 16.37
N LEU A 401 -10.60 -1.29 17.37
CA LEU A 401 -11.13 -2.66 17.44
C LEU A 401 -12.06 -2.97 16.26
N LEU A 402 -13.00 -2.08 15.94
CA LEU A 402 -13.92 -2.23 14.82
C LEU A 402 -13.17 -2.30 13.49
N MET A 403 -12.16 -1.44 13.31
CA MET A 403 -11.29 -1.48 12.12
C MET A 403 -10.58 -2.84 12.01
N SER A 404 -9.99 -3.32 13.09
CA SER A 404 -9.31 -4.61 13.11
C SER A 404 -10.28 -5.77 12.79
N LEU A 405 -11.51 -5.71 13.30
CA LEU A 405 -12.56 -6.70 13.01
C LEU A 405 -13.02 -6.63 11.54
N THR A 406 -13.20 -5.42 10.98
CA THR A 406 -13.59 -5.28 9.56
C THR A 406 -12.53 -5.81 8.61
N VAL A 407 -11.25 -5.53 8.87
CA VAL A 407 -10.14 -6.09 8.11
C VAL A 407 -10.16 -7.63 8.19
N ARG A 408 -10.28 -8.17 9.40
CA ARG A 408 -10.17 -9.62 9.62
C ARG A 408 -11.33 -10.43 9.08
N TYR A 409 -12.57 -9.99 9.34
CA TYR A 409 -13.77 -10.80 9.08
C TYR A 409 -14.52 -10.39 7.82
N LEU A 410 -14.48 -9.11 7.47
CA LEU A 410 -15.20 -8.59 6.31
C LEU A 410 -14.28 -8.35 5.11
N GLY A 411 -12.96 -8.33 5.33
CA GLY A 411 -11.96 -8.07 4.28
C GLY A 411 -12.08 -6.68 3.68
N PHE A 412 -12.49 -5.67 4.48
CA PHE A 412 -12.54 -4.26 4.11
C PHE A 412 -11.62 -3.46 5.01
N TYR A 413 -10.94 -2.50 4.43
CA TYR A 413 -10.13 -1.54 5.18
C TYR A 413 -10.87 -0.21 5.31
N VAL A 414 -11.18 0.18 6.54
CA VAL A 414 -11.75 1.50 6.90
C VAL A 414 -10.60 2.38 7.37
N ASN A 415 -10.39 3.53 6.72
CA ASN A 415 -9.32 4.45 7.10
C ASN A 415 -9.70 5.19 8.40
N PRO A 416 -9.00 4.94 9.52
CA PRO A 416 -9.35 5.54 10.80
C PRO A 416 -9.10 7.05 10.83
N VAL A 417 -8.18 7.57 10.02
CA VAL A 417 -7.90 9.01 9.93
C VAL A 417 -9.07 9.72 9.27
N THR A 418 -9.55 9.23 8.13
CA THR A 418 -10.72 9.78 7.43
C THR A 418 -11.98 9.72 8.31
N VAL A 419 -12.09 8.72 9.20
CA VAL A 419 -13.20 8.61 10.17
C VAL A 419 -13.08 9.60 11.32
N SER A 420 -11.88 9.75 11.90
CA SER A 420 -11.67 10.49 13.15
C SER A 420 -11.34 11.98 12.94
N LEU A 421 -10.69 12.33 11.84
CA LEU A 421 -10.23 13.71 11.60
C LEU A 421 -11.37 14.74 11.53
N PRO A 422 -12.51 14.48 10.84
CA PRO A 422 -13.65 15.42 10.87
C PRO A 422 -14.18 15.67 12.28
N VAL A 423 -14.23 14.62 13.10
CA VAL A 423 -14.69 14.72 14.50
C VAL A 423 -13.74 15.60 15.31
N LEU A 424 -12.43 15.39 15.15
CA LEU A 424 -11.39 16.18 15.82
C LEU A 424 -11.48 17.65 15.42
N ILE A 425 -11.61 17.95 14.12
CA ILE A 425 -11.75 19.32 13.60
C ILE A 425 -12.96 20.02 14.22
N VAL A 426 -14.14 19.37 14.24
CA VAL A 426 -15.35 19.94 14.85
C VAL A 426 -15.13 20.24 16.32
N LYS A 427 -14.45 19.35 17.05
CA LYS A 427 -14.17 19.57 18.48
C LYS A 427 -13.20 20.71 18.73
N LEU A 428 -12.14 20.80 17.94
CA LEU A 428 -11.18 21.92 18.03
C LEU A 428 -11.86 23.26 17.71
N LEU A 429 -12.64 23.33 16.63
CA LEU A 429 -13.38 24.56 16.29
C LEU A 429 -14.39 24.93 17.34
N GLY A 430 -15.07 23.95 17.94
CA GLY A 430 -15.99 24.20 19.08
C GLY A 430 -15.27 24.81 20.28
N TRP A 431 -14.12 24.23 20.64
CA TRP A 431 -13.31 24.70 21.76
C TRP A 431 -12.73 26.10 21.52
N PHE A 432 -12.20 26.37 20.32
CA PHE A 432 -11.74 27.71 19.94
C PHE A 432 -12.88 28.73 19.97
N GLY A 433 -14.07 28.37 19.51
CA GLY A 433 -15.25 29.24 19.57
C GLY A 433 -15.66 29.59 21.00
N GLU A 434 -15.57 28.67 21.95
CA GLU A 434 -15.83 28.90 23.37
C GLU A 434 -14.76 29.81 24.02
N LEU A 435 -13.49 29.57 23.67
CA LEU A 435 -12.38 30.42 24.13
C LEU A 435 -12.52 31.86 23.63
N THR A 436 -12.79 32.08 22.35
CA THR A 436 -12.95 33.41 21.77
C THR A 436 -14.15 34.15 22.40
N TYR A 437 -15.24 33.41 22.65
CA TYR A 437 -16.42 34.01 23.32
C TYR A 437 -16.12 34.40 24.77
N SER A 438 -15.33 33.63 25.51
CA SER A 438 -14.91 33.97 26.88
C SER A 438 -13.97 35.19 26.94
N PHE A 439 -13.10 35.35 25.94
CA PHE A 439 -12.19 36.50 25.85
C PHE A 439 -12.90 37.80 25.43
N VAL A 440 -13.87 37.69 24.50
CA VAL A 440 -14.59 38.86 23.97
C VAL A 440 -15.76 39.24 24.87
N GLY A 441 -16.41 38.29 25.56
CA GLY A 441 -17.57 38.51 26.43
C GLY A 441 -17.21 38.89 27.86
N GLY A 442 -15.96 38.67 28.32
CA GLY A 442 -15.50 39.01 29.67
C GLY A 442 -15.22 40.50 29.94
N GLY A 443 -15.32 41.37 28.92
CA GLY A 443 -15.00 42.79 29.01
C GLY A 443 -16.16 43.73 29.41
N HIS A 444 -17.36 43.23 29.68
CA HIS A 444 -18.54 44.07 29.90
C HIS A 444 -19.24 43.90 31.28
N HIS A 445 -18.55 43.43 32.29
CA HIS A 445 -19.12 43.36 33.65
C HIS A 445 -18.27 44.04 34.73
N GLU A 446 -17.62 45.16 34.41
CA GLU A 446 -17.13 46.13 35.43
C GLU A 446 -17.26 47.55 34.85
N ALA A 447 -18.41 48.15 34.97
CA ALA A 447 -18.63 49.58 35.02
C ALA A 447 -19.94 49.88 35.75
#